data_03995b71235bbd27bafbfd43ec828ea6
#
_entry.id   03995b71235bbd27bafbfd43ec828ea6
#
_cell.length_a   1.000
_cell.length_b   1.000
_cell.length_c   1.000
_cell.angle_alpha   90.00
_cell.angle_beta   90.00
_cell.angle_gamma   90.00
#
_symmetry.space_group_name_H-M   'P 1'
#
loop_
_entity.id
_entity.type
_entity.pdbx_description
1 polymer ?
#
loop_
_entity_poly.entity_id
_entity_poly.type
_entity_poly.pdbx_seq_one_letter_code
_entity_poly.pdbx_strand_id
1 'polypeptide(L)'
;MDLLFGGDMNTLAQAFDLGLQNTRTERPSSTPFRGSTLGGCLRAQHYAATGVEPSNPFEPRLYRIFEQGHVIADVLYKKLEASGLFDSIQFEVPVLWEEKNFSGNIDILVKWKGESTEEVLELKSMNSRGFTYLKGPKPEHAIQAASYALCREHLTGQPVAARVVYVSKDDFRIAEYTVDREWYDKALRVLDVGNKFLEQGRIPWRLPLAEGQDVSKRWPCAGCQWLKKCRG
;
A
#
# COMPACT_ATOMS: atom_id res chain seq x y z
N MET A 1 -15.50 6.62 29.46
CA MET A 1 -14.99 5.88 28.28
C MET A 1 -14.55 4.52 28.79
N ASP A 2 -15.58 3.73 29.14
CA ASP A 2 -15.39 2.42 29.81
C ASP A 2 -15.12 1.36 28.77
N LEU A 3 -13.92 0.79 28.85
CA LEU A 3 -13.42 -0.27 27.99
C LEU A 3 -14.22 -1.55 28.21
N LEU A 4 -14.89 -2.02 27.18
CA LEU A 4 -15.56 -3.32 27.08
C LEU A 4 -14.53 -4.49 27.10
N PHE A 5 -13.77 -4.65 28.17
CA PHE A 5 -12.87 -5.78 28.38
C PHE A 5 -13.07 -6.36 29.77
N GLY A 6 -14.22 -6.99 29.98
CA GLY A 6 -14.49 -7.84 31.15
C GLY A 6 -14.13 -9.29 30.85
N GLY A 7 -12.84 -9.59 30.80
CA GLY A 7 -12.29 -10.96 30.76
C GLY A 7 -10.82 -10.90 31.13
N ASP A 8 -10.31 -11.87 31.90
CA ASP A 8 -8.92 -11.92 32.35
C ASP A 8 -7.94 -11.69 31.20
N MET A 9 -7.41 -10.46 31.08
CA MET A 9 -6.34 -10.11 30.14
C MET A 9 -5.02 -10.64 30.69
N ASN A 10 -4.69 -11.89 30.36
CA ASN A 10 -3.49 -12.55 30.87
C ASN A 10 -2.69 -13.29 29.81
N THR A 11 -2.81 -12.93 28.50
CA THR A 11 -1.98 -13.54 27.47
C THR A 11 -1.03 -12.53 26.84
N LEU A 12 0.19 -12.97 26.49
CA LEU A 12 1.15 -12.14 25.75
C LEU A 12 0.59 -11.67 24.40
N ALA A 13 -0.27 -12.47 23.77
CA ALA A 13 -0.91 -12.09 22.51
C ALA A 13 -1.84 -10.88 22.68
N GLN A 14 -2.64 -10.86 23.75
CA GLN A 14 -3.52 -9.71 24.05
C GLN A 14 -2.71 -8.48 24.43
N ALA A 15 -1.66 -8.63 25.24
CA ALA A 15 -0.76 -7.52 25.57
C ALA A 15 -0.07 -6.94 24.33
N PHE A 16 0.36 -7.79 23.41
CA PHE A 16 0.96 -7.36 22.14
C PHE A 16 -0.04 -6.60 21.26
N ASP A 17 -1.28 -7.09 21.11
CA ASP A 17 -2.32 -6.42 20.34
C ASP A 17 -2.67 -5.04 20.93
N LEU A 18 -2.77 -4.97 22.27
CA LEU A 18 -2.98 -3.69 22.96
C LEU A 18 -1.81 -2.72 22.73
N GLY A 19 -0.58 -3.23 22.78
CA GLY A 19 0.63 -2.46 22.45
C GLY A 19 0.57 -1.89 21.04
N LEU A 20 0.20 -2.71 20.04
CA LEU A 20 0.04 -2.25 18.65
C LEU A 20 -1.05 -1.17 18.51
N GLN A 21 -2.16 -1.29 19.24
CA GLN A 21 -3.23 -0.28 19.23
C GLN A 21 -2.76 1.04 19.85
N ASN A 22 -2.06 0.98 20.99
CA ASN A 22 -1.62 2.16 21.74
C ASN A 22 -0.46 2.91 21.04
N THR A 23 0.37 2.20 20.28
CA THR A 23 1.50 2.79 19.55
C THR A 23 1.17 3.17 18.12
N ARG A 24 -0.03 2.82 17.65
CA ARG A 24 -0.46 3.15 16.30
C ARG A 24 -0.66 4.66 16.15
N THR A 25 0.15 5.26 15.30
CA THR A 25 -0.10 6.61 14.81
C THR A 25 -1.15 6.56 13.70
N GLU A 26 -2.34 7.11 13.96
CA GLU A 26 -3.27 7.40 12.88
C GLU A 26 -2.64 8.46 11.99
N ARG A 27 -2.35 8.09 10.73
CA ARG A 27 -1.95 9.06 9.70
C ARG A 27 -3.21 9.42 8.92
N PRO A 28 -3.91 10.53 9.27
CA PRO A 28 -5.06 10.96 8.48
C PRO A 28 -4.58 11.22 7.04
N SER A 29 -5.34 10.74 6.08
CA SER A 29 -5.04 11.05 4.68
C SER A 29 -5.36 12.51 4.44
N SER A 30 -4.39 13.26 3.91
CA SER A 30 -4.62 14.63 3.45
C SER A 30 -5.38 14.66 2.11
N THR A 31 -5.51 13.53 1.44
CA THR A 31 -6.10 13.43 0.11
C THR A 31 -7.00 12.19 -0.02
N PRO A 32 -7.98 12.23 -0.96
CA PRO A 32 -8.87 11.11 -1.27
C PRO A 32 -8.18 9.82 -1.68
N PHE A 33 -7.09 9.89 -2.47
CA PHE A 33 -6.38 8.71 -2.97
C PHE A 33 -5.04 8.51 -2.29
N ARG A 34 -4.82 7.29 -1.81
CA ARG A 34 -3.56 6.88 -1.18
C ARG A 34 -2.83 5.88 -2.06
N GLY A 35 -1.51 6.05 -2.21
CA GLY A 35 -0.69 5.13 -2.99
C GLY A 35 -0.87 3.67 -2.58
N SER A 36 -0.86 3.38 -1.28
CA SER A 36 -1.00 2.02 -0.73
C SER A 36 -2.32 1.32 -1.08
N THR A 37 -3.34 2.04 -1.53
CA THR A 37 -4.65 1.48 -1.91
C THR A 37 -4.98 1.66 -3.38
N LEU A 38 -4.18 2.45 -4.14
CA LEU A 38 -4.51 2.86 -5.50
C LEU A 38 -4.67 1.68 -6.48
N GLY A 39 -3.85 0.64 -6.34
CA GLY A 39 -3.97 -0.58 -7.14
C GLY A 39 -5.14 -1.49 -6.76
N GLY A 40 -5.90 -1.14 -5.72
CA GLY A 40 -7.02 -1.92 -5.21
C GLY A 40 -8.37 -1.56 -5.84
N CYS A 41 -9.42 -1.58 -5.03
CA CYS A 41 -10.79 -1.29 -5.46
C CYS A 41 -11.08 0.21 -5.39
N LEU A 42 -11.33 0.85 -6.54
CA LEU A 42 -11.65 2.28 -6.61
C LEU A 42 -12.90 2.67 -5.80
N ARG A 43 -13.91 1.77 -5.74
CA ARG A 43 -15.11 1.98 -4.91
C ARG A 43 -14.78 2.03 -3.40
N ALA A 44 -13.87 1.18 -2.93
CA ALA A 44 -13.42 1.21 -1.54
C ALA A 44 -12.67 2.50 -1.22
N GLN A 45 -11.82 2.98 -2.13
CA GLN A 45 -11.13 4.26 -2.00
C GLN A 45 -12.13 5.43 -1.97
N HIS A 46 -13.14 5.40 -2.83
CA HIS A 46 -14.20 6.40 -2.83
C HIS A 46 -14.96 6.43 -1.49
N TYR A 47 -15.29 5.26 -0.92
CA TYR A 47 -15.90 5.21 0.40
C TYR A 47 -15.01 5.80 1.49
N ALA A 48 -13.72 5.50 1.48
CA ALA A 48 -12.75 6.11 2.40
C ALA A 48 -12.68 7.64 2.23
N ALA A 49 -12.59 8.10 0.98
CA ALA A 49 -12.51 9.53 0.62
C ALA A 49 -13.75 10.33 1.02
N THR A 50 -14.92 9.70 0.99
CA THR A 50 -16.21 10.33 1.31
C THR A 50 -16.68 10.08 2.74
N GLY A 51 -15.82 9.55 3.62
CA GLY A 51 -16.10 9.35 5.04
C GLY A 51 -17.16 8.29 5.33
N VAL A 52 -17.37 7.34 4.41
CA VAL A 52 -18.29 6.21 4.66
C VAL A 52 -17.70 5.27 5.70
N GLU A 53 -18.42 5.08 6.80
CA GLU A 53 -17.98 4.21 7.89
C GLU A 53 -17.72 2.77 7.44
N PRO A 54 -16.58 2.17 7.86
CA PRO A 54 -16.27 0.79 7.58
C PRO A 54 -17.32 -0.18 8.15
N SER A 55 -17.83 -1.07 7.31
CA SER A 55 -18.77 -2.13 7.73
C SER A 55 -18.08 -3.43 8.18
N ASN A 56 -16.77 -3.53 7.93
CA ASN A 56 -15.90 -4.66 8.24
C ASN A 56 -14.54 -4.12 8.73
N PRO A 57 -14.42 -3.69 10.01
CA PRO A 57 -13.15 -3.19 10.53
C PRO A 57 -12.07 -4.27 10.48
N PHE A 58 -10.82 -3.84 10.44
CA PHE A 58 -9.69 -4.78 10.45
C PHE A 58 -9.59 -5.55 11.77
N GLU A 59 -9.36 -6.84 11.66
CA GLU A 59 -9.07 -7.69 12.81
C GLU A 59 -7.66 -7.45 13.38
N PRO A 60 -7.41 -7.68 14.69
CA PRO A 60 -6.09 -7.50 15.33
C PRO A 60 -4.96 -8.22 14.60
N ARG A 61 -5.21 -9.41 14.06
CA ARG A 61 -4.24 -10.17 13.24
C ARG A 61 -3.66 -9.37 12.09
N LEU A 62 -4.46 -8.50 11.45
CA LEU A 62 -4.00 -7.73 10.29
C LEU A 62 -2.97 -6.67 10.71
N TYR A 63 -3.15 -6.07 11.87
CA TYR A 63 -2.19 -5.12 12.41
C TYR A 63 -0.83 -5.77 12.72
N ARG A 64 -0.83 -7.02 13.22
CA ARG A 64 0.42 -7.79 13.39
C ARG A 64 1.15 -8.03 12.05
N ILE A 65 0.39 -8.26 10.96
CA ILE A 65 0.96 -8.42 9.61
C ILE A 65 1.55 -7.12 9.10
N PHE A 66 0.90 -5.99 9.35
CA PHE A 66 1.42 -4.68 8.98
C PHE A 66 2.72 -4.36 9.74
N GLU A 67 2.72 -4.56 11.06
CA GLU A 67 3.91 -4.36 11.89
C GLU A 67 5.10 -5.20 11.41
N GLN A 68 4.88 -6.48 11.11
CA GLN A 68 5.93 -7.33 10.54
C GLN A 68 6.46 -6.77 9.21
N GLY A 69 5.60 -6.17 8.39
CA GLY A 69 6.01 -5.50 7.15
C GLY A 69 6.93 -4.31 7.42
N HIS A 70 6.60 -3.48 8.40
CA HIS A 70 7.42 -2.32 8.79
C HIS A 70 8.80 -2.73 9.32
N VAL A 71 8.85 -3.76 10.18
CA VAL A 71 10.13 -4.29 10.70
C VAL A 71 11.04 -4.78 9.56
N ILE A 72 10.49 -5.51 8.59
CA ILE A 72 11.24 -6.00 7.42
C ILE A 72 11.75 -4.83 6.58
N ALA A 73 10.92 -3.80 6.35
CA ALA A 73 11.30 -2.63 5.59
C ALA A 73 12.44 -1.84 6.26
N ASP A 74 12.37 -1.65 7.58
CA ASP A 74 13.41 -0.99 8.37
C ASP A 74 14.75 -1.75 8.30
N VAL A 75 14.70 -3.08 8.44
CA VAL A 75 15.91 -3.91 8.32
C VAL A 75 16.51 -3.81 6.93
N LEU A 76 15.69 -3.89 5.88
CA LEU A 76 16.16 -3.78 4.50
C LEU A 76 16.79 -2.41 4.23
N TYR A 77 16.11 -1.32 4.61
CA TYR A 77 16.62 0.03 4.47
C TYR A 77 18.02 0.19 5.09
N LYS A 78 18.18 -0.19 6.36
CA LYS A 78 19.46 -0.09 7.08
C LYS A 78 20.60 -0.86 6.40
N LYS A 79 20.28 -2.02 5.78
CA LYS A 79 21.30 -2.81 5.05
C LYS A 79 21.63 -2.20 3.70
N LEU A 80 20.65 -1.66 2.98
CA LEU A 80 20.88 -0.93 1.74
C LEU A 80 21.72 0.34 1.99
N GLU A 81 21.38 1.13 3.01
CA GLU A 81 22.12 2.33 3.41
C GLU A 81 23.59 1.98 3.72
N ALA A 82 23.81 0.94 4.52
CA ALA A 82 25.15 0.48 4.89
C ALA A 82 25.96 -0.09 3.72
N SER A 83 25.34 -0.41 2.57
CA SER A 83 26.04 -0.93 1.39
C SER A 83 26.95 0.12 0.73
N GLY A 84 26.64 1.40 0.91
CA GLY A 84 27.35 2.50 0.29
C GLY A 84 27.22 2.57 -1.24
N LEU A 85 26.23 1.92 -1.84
CA LEU A 85 26.00 1.87 -3.30
C LEU A 85 25.16 3.03 -3.84
N PHE A 86 24.66 3.91 -2.98
CA PHE A 86 23.78 5.01 -3.34
C PHE A 86 24.44 6.37 -3.13
N ASP A 87 24.14 7.34 -4.00
CA ASP A 87 24.45 8.76 -3.78
C ASP A 87 23.45 9.36 -2.77
N SER A 88 22.20 8.88 -2.80
CA SER A 88 21.21 9.17 -1.76
C SER A 88 20.28 7.98 -1.55
N ILE A 89 19.86 7.78 -0.31
CA ILE A 89 18.84 6.82 0.08
C ILE A 89 17.97 7.45 1.17
N GLN A 90 16.65 7.39 1.02
CA GLN A 90 15.70 7.97 1.95
C GLN A 90 14.59 6.96 2.26
N PHE A 91 14.11 6.93 3.51
CA PHE A 91 13.08 6.01 3.99
C PHE A 91 11.79 6.76 4.30
N GLU A 92 10.64 6.17 3.97
CA GLU A 92 9.30 6.73 4.27
C GLU A 92 9.14 8.17 3.73
N VAL A 93 9.46 8.41 2.45
CA VAL A 93 9.44 9.75 1.85
C VAL A 93 8.01 10.18 1.54
N PRO A 94 7.49 11.23 2.18
CA PRO A 94 6.14 11.70 1.92
C PRO A 94 6.03 12.34 0.53
N VAL A 95 4.93 12.07 -0.17
CA VAL A 95 4.59 12.67 -1.45
C VAL A 95 3.16 13.16 -1.45
N LEU A 96 2.92 14.30 -2.11
CA LEU A 96 1.63 14.92 -2.27
C LEU A 96 1.49 15.45 -3.71
N TRP A 97 0.40 15.08 -4.37
CA TRP A 97 0.02 15.59 -5.69
C TRP A 97 -1.40 16.15 -5.59
N GLU A 98 -1.50 17.44 -5.28
CA GLU A 98 -2.77 18.10 -4.95
C GLU A 98 -3.76 18.02 -6.11
N GLU A 99 -3.33 18.29 -7.35
CA GLU A 99 -4.17 18.28 -8.55
C GLU A 99 -4.74 16.91 -8.89
N LYS A 100 -4.13 15.84 -8.36
CA LYS A 100 -4.63 14.46 -8.49
C LYS A 100 -5.30 13.94 -7.23
N ASN A 101 -5.44 14.76 -6.18
CA ASN A 101 -5.96 14.34 -4.88
C ASN A 101 -5.24 13.08 -4.35
N PHE A 102 -3.92 13.00 -4.55
CA PHE A 102 -3.10 11.82 -4.27
C PHE A 102 -2.02 12.13 -3.25
N SER A 103 -1.83 11.22 -2.29
CA SER A 103 -0.73 11.28 -1.34
C SER A 103 -0.25 9.90 -0.92
N GLY A 104 0.91 9.86 -0.29
CA GLY A 104 1.42 8.65 0.35
C GLY A 104 2.86 8.82 0.81
N ASN A 105 3.45 7.70 1.20
CA ASN A 105 4.87 7.63 1.54
C ASN A 105 5.52 6.58 0.63
N ILE A 106 6.60 6.98 -0.04
CA ILE A 106 7.48 6.07 -0.76
C ILE A 106 8.24 5.26 0.29
N ASP A 107 8.24 3.94 0.20
CA ASP A 107 8.93 3.10 1.17
C ASP A 107 10.43 3.41 1.19
N ILE A 108 11.10 3.37 0.03
CA ILE A 108 12.50 3.80 -0.12
C ILE A 108 12.65 4.57 -1.44
N LEU A 109 13.27 5.73 -1.40
CA LEU A 109 13.69 6.50 -2.57
C LEU A 109 15.20 6.49 -2.64
N VAL A 110 15.75 6.04 -3.78
CA VAL A 110 17.19 5.92 -3.98
C VAL A 110 17.67 6.71 -5.20
N LYS A 111 18.95 7.05 -5.16
CA LYS A 111 19.73 7.43 -6.32
C LYS A 111 21.01 6.60 -6.31
N TRP A 112 21.17 5.73 -7.31
CA TRP A 112 22.36 4.87 -7.42
C TRP A 112 23.60 5.69 -7.72
N LYS A 113 24.75 5.26 -7.24
CA LYS A 113 26.03 5.92 -7.54
C LYS A 113 26.29 5.98 -9.03
N GLY A 114 26.54 7.19 -9.52
CA GLY A 114 26.80 7.45 -10.94
C GLY A 114 25.56 7.53 -11.83
N GLU A 115 24.36 7.31 -11.28
CA GLU A 115 23.11 7.49 -12.01
C GLU A 115 22.52 8.90 -11.79
N SER A 116 21.87 9.45 -12.79
CA SER A 116 21.19 10.75 -12.67
C SER A 116 19.75 10.64 -12.19
N THR A 117 19.15 9.45 -12.32
CA THR A 117 17.72 9.19 -12.12
C THR A 117 17.44 8.67 -10.70
N GLU A 118 16.41 9.21 -10.05
CA GLU A 118 15.88 8.64 -8.82
C GLU A 118 15.08 7.36 -9.12
N GLU A 119 15.05 6.44 -8.17
CA GLU A 119 14.24 5.23 -8.26
C GLU A 119 13.42 5.02 -6.98
N VAL A 120 12.13 4.77 -7.17
CA VAL A 120 11.19 4.36 -6.11
C VAL A 120 11.32 2.85 -5.91
N LEU A 121 11.61 2.41 -4.70
CA LEU A 121 11.56 1.01 -4.29
C LEU A 121 10.32 0.79 -3.42
N GLU A 122 9.34 0.10 -3.96
CA GLU A 122 8.11 -0.30 -3.26
C GLU A 122 8.30 -1.66 -2.63
N LEU A 123 8.27 -1.74 -1.30
CA LEU A 123 8.57 -2.95 -0.54
C LEU A 123 7.32 -3.78 -0.23
N LYS A 124 7.40 -5.07 -0.47
CA LYS A 124 6.33 -6.02 -0.15
C LYS A 124 6.89 -7.27 0.50
N SER A 125 6.45 -7.56 1.71
CA SER A 125 6.80 -8.80 2.39
C SER A 125 5.74 -9.88 2.16
N MET A 126 6.17 -11.12 1.96
CA MET A 126 5.29 -12.27 1.75
C MET A 126 5.88 -13.55 2.34
N ASN A 127 5.05 -14.56 2.56
CA ASN A 127 5.53 -15.86 2.99
C ASN A 127 6.34 -16.56 1.87
N SER A 128 7.19 -17.50 2.24
CA SER A 128 8.07 -18.23 1.32
C SER A 128 7.32 -18.96 0.21
N ARG A 129 6.12 -19.50 0.51
CA ARG A 129 5.28 -20.15 -0.50
C ARG A 129 4.85 -19.15 -1.59
N GLY A 130 4.30 -17.99 -1.19
CA GLY A 130 3.91 -16.95 -2.14
C GLY A 130 5.12 -16.42 -2.94
N PHE A 131 6.27 -16.28 -2.27
CA PHE A 131 7.51 -15.86 -2.89
C PHE A 131 8.00 -16.83 -3.98
N THR A 132 7.96 -18.13 -3.73
CA THR A 132 8.40 -19.16 -4.69
C THR A 132 7.58 -19.17 -5.98
N TYR A 133 6.30 -18.83 -5.92
CA TYR A 133 5.41 -18.78 -7.08
C TYR A 133 5.32 -17.41 -7.75
N LEU A 134 6.07 -16.43 -7.28
CA LEU A 134 6.07 -15.08 -7.84
C LEU A 134 6.78 -15.09 -9.21
N LYS A 135 6.08 -14.60 -10.25
CA LYS A 135 6.61 -14.56 -11.63
C LYS A 135 6.78 -13.13 -12.16
N GLY A 136 6.41 -12.12 -11.36
CA GLY A 136 6.43 -10.72 -11.76
C GLY A 136 5.77 -9.87 -10.67
N PRO A 137 5.73 -8.55 -10.83
CA PRO A 137 5.07 -7.68 -9.86
C PRO A 137 3.57 -7.92 -9.94
N LYS A 138 2.92 -7.99 -8.77
CA LYS A 138 1.45 -8.00 -8.74
C LYS A 138 0.93 -6.65 -9.26
N PRO A 139 -0.15 -6.64 -10.05
CA PRO A 139 -0.69 -5.42 -10.64
C PRO A 139 -0.92 -4.28 -9.65
N GLU A 140 -1.47 -4.60 -8.48
CA GLU A 140 -1.73 -3.63 -7.41
C GLU A 140 -0.45 -2.98 -6.86
N HIS A 141 0.63 -3.72 -6.76
CA HIS A 141 1.91 -3.21 -6.27
C HIS A 141 2.63 -2.40 -7.35
N ALA A 142 2.55 -2.83 -8.62
CA ALA A 142 3.09 -2.07 -9.74
C ALA A 142 2.39 -0.72 -9.91
N ILE A 143 1.06 -0.67 -9.78
CA ILE A 143 0.27 0.58 -9.79
C ILE A 143 0.69 1.48 -8.62
N GLN A 144 0.89 0.94 -7.43
CA GLN A 144 1.35 1.70 -6.27
C GLN A 144 2.73 2.32 -6.52
N ALA A 145 3.73 1.53 -6.91
CA ALA A 145 5.07 2.02 -7.20
C ALA A 145 5.07 3.06 -8.32
N ALA A 146 4.33 2.80 -9.41
CA ALA A 146 4.17 3.73 -10.52
C ALA A 146 3.52 5.06 -10.09
N SER A 147 2.53 5.02 -9.19
CA SER A 147 1.87 6.23 -8.71
C SER A 147 2.80 7.14 -7.90
N TYR A 148 3.67 6.53 -7.10
CA TYR A 148 4.70 7.27 -6.37
C TYR A 148 5.75 7.87 -7.30
N ALA A 149 6.21 7.11 -8.29
CA ALA A 149 7.16 7.62 -9.29
C ALA A 149 6.56 8.77 -10.10
N LEU A 150 5.30 8.67 -10.57
CA LEU A 150 4.58 9.75 -11.25
C LEU A 150 4.47 11.01 -10.38
N CYS A 151 4.11 10.84 -9.11
CA CYS A 151 4.05 11.96 -8.18
C CYS A 151 5.42 12.62 -8.02
N ARG A 152 6.48 11.81 -7.92
CA ARG A 152 7.85 12.32 -7.82
C ARG A 152 8.32 13.00 -9.11
N GLU A 153 7.99 12.45 -10.29
CA GLU A 153 8.22 13.09 -11.60
C GLU A 153 7.53 14.46 -11.67
N HIS A 154 6.28 14.55 -11.21
CA HIS A 154 5.55 15.82 -11.16
C HIS A 154 6.24 16.85 -10.26
N LEU A 155 6.72 16.42 -9.07
CA LEU A 155 7.36 17.30 -8.10
C LEU A 155 8.76 17.78 -8.53
N THR A 156 9.51 16.95 -9.26
CA THR A 156 10.90 17.22 -9.62
C THR A 156 11.09 17.69 -11.06
N GLY A 157 10.10 17.44 -11.93
CA GLY A 157 10.23 17.65 -13.37
C GLY A 157 11.22 16.71 -14.07
N GLN A 158 11.67 15.64 -13.38
CA GLN A 158 12.65 14.68 -13.89
C GLN A 158 12.03 13.28 -13.96
N PRO A 159 12.44 12.42 -14.92
CA PRO A 159 12.05 11.03 -14.94
C PRO A 159 12.44 10.30 -13.65
N VAL A 160 11.56 9.44 -13.13
CA VAL A 160 11.78 8.63 -11.93
C VAL A 160 11.48 7.17 -12.27
N ALA A 161 12.43 6.29 -12.00
CA ALA A 161 12.23 4.86 -12.15
C ALA A 161 11.42 4.28 -10.96
N ALA A 162 10.81 3.11 -11.16
CA ALA A 162 10.17 2.39 -10.07
C ALA A 162 10.44 0.89 -10.13
N ARG A 163 10.53 0.28 -8.96
CA ARG A 163 10.73 -1.14 -8.76
C ARG A 163 9.87 -1.65 -7.61
N VAL A 164 9.28 -2.84 -7.79
CA VAL A 164 8.65 -3.56 -6.68
C VAL A 164 9.64 -4.58 -6.15
N VAL A 165 9.93 -4.48 -4.86
CA VAL A 165 10.88 -5.34 -4.15
C VAL A 165 10.10 -6.25 -3.20
N TYR A 166 10.14 -7.55 -3.45
CA TYR A 166 9.52 -8.55 -2.59
C TYR A 166 10.55 -9.16 -1.65
N VAL A 167 10.19 -9.28 -0.39
CA VAL A 167 11.00 -9.90 0.64
C VAL A 167 10.27 -11.10 1.23
N SER A 168 10.90 -12.27 1.23
CA SER A 168 10.37 -13.45 1.90
C SER A 168 10.50 -13.28 3.43
N LYS A 169 9.39 -13.42 4.14
CA LYS A 169 9.32 -13.25 5.61
C LYS A 169 10.09 -14.34 6.37
N ASP A 170 10.32 -15.48 5.72
CA ASP A 170 10.83 -16.68 6.39
C ASP A 170 12.36 -16.78 6.30
N ASP A 171 12.97 -16.25 5.21
CA ASP A 171 14.39 -16.43 4.91
C ASP A 171 15.07 -15.20 4.28
N PHE A 172 14.34 -14.08 4.21
CA PHE A 172 14.83 -12.81 3.68
C PHE A 172 15.31 -12.83 2.22
N ARG A 173 14.92 -13.83 1.40
CA ARG A 173 15.17 -13.80 -0.06
C ARG A 173 14.51 -12.57 -0.66
N ILE A 174 15.19 -11.97 -1.63
CA ILE A 174 14.74 -10.75 -2.30
C ILE A 174 14.49 -11.08 -3.77
N ALA A 175 13.39 -10.59 -4.32
CA ALA A 175 13.08 -10.59 -5.74
C ALA A 175 12.64 -9.18 -6.15
N GLU A 176 13.17 -8.70 -7.26
CA GLU A 176 12.98 -7.34 -7.75
C GLU A 176 12.37 -7.35 -9.13
N TYR A 177 11.44 -6.44 -9.37
CA TYR A 177 10.76 -6.30 -10.65
C TYR A 177 10.65 -4.83 -11.04
N THR A 178 11.22 -4.48 -12.17
CA THR A 178 11.07 -3.14 -12.77
C THR A 178 9.60 -2.89 -13.10
N VAL A 179 9.17 -1.67 -12.92
CA VAL A 179 7.83 -1.20 -13.25
C VAL A 179 7.88 -0.44 -14.56
N ASP A 180 7.38 -1.07 -15.63
CA ASP A 180 7.36 -0.49 -16.97
C ASP A 180 6.40 0.70 -17.09
N ARG A 181 6.61 1.56 -18.08
CA ARG A 181 5.78 2.77 -18.33
C ARG A 181 4.30 2.47 -18.52
N GLU A 182 3.92 1.28 -18.97
CA GLU A 182 2.52 0.87 -19.04
C GLU A 182 1.81 0.94 -17.68
N TRP A 183 2.51 0.66 -16.58
CA TRP A 183 1.96 0.76 -15.22
C TRP A 183 1.79 2.21 -14.77
N TYR A 184 2.65 3.12 -15.22
CA TYR A 184 2.48 4.58 -14.99
C TYR A 184 1.21 5.08 -15.66
N ASP A 185 0.96 4.69 -16.90
CA ASP A 185 -0.28 5.03 -17.62
C ASP A 185 -1.52 4.45 -16.93
N LYS A 186 -1.41 3.23 -16.40
CA LYS A 186 -2.50 2.61 -15.63
C LYS A 186 -2.74 3.36 -14.32
N ALA A 187 -1.70 3.72 -13.58
CA ALA A 187 -1.80 4.46 -12.33
C ALA A 187 -2.45 5.84 -12.56
N LEU A 188 -2.00 6.57 -13.59
CA LEU A 188 -2.57 7.87 -13.95
C LEU A 188 -4.06 7.74 -14.31
N ARG A 189 -4.43 6.74 -15.13
CA ARG A 189 -5.83 6.47 -15.46
C ARG A 189 -6.70 6.16 -14.24
N VAL A 190 -6.19 5.41 -13.26
CA VAL A 190 -6.93 5.12 -12.01
C VAL A 190 -7.19 6.41 -11.24
N LEU A 191 -6.19 7.29 -11.12
CA LEU A 191 -6.34 8.60 -10.49
C LEU A 191 -7.37 9.47 -11.21
N ASP A 192 -7.28 9.57 -12.54
CA ASP A 192 -8.19 10.40 -13.34
C ASP A 192 -9.64 9.90 -13.25
N VAL A 193 -9.85 8.59 -13.36
CA VAL A 193 -11.18 7.98 -13.22
C VAL A 193 -11.71 8.18 -11.79
N GLY A 194 -10.87 8.02 -10.78
CA GLY A 194 -11.23 8.24 -9.38
C GLY A 194 -11.68 9.68 -9.12
N ASN A 195 -10.91 10.66 -9.58
CA ASN A 195 -11.24 12.08 -9.46
C ASN A 195 -12.56 12.41 -10.16
N LYS A 196 -12.77 11.90 -11.37
CA LYS A 196 -14.02 12.09 -12.10
C LYS A 196 -15.24 11.58 -11.33
N PHE A 197 -15.14 10.45 -10.64
CA PHE A 197 -16.23 9.94 -9.79
C PHE A 197 -16.48 10.85 -8.58
N LEU A 198 -15.42 11.40 -7.95
CA LEU A 198 -15.55 12.34 -6.83
C LEU A 198 -16.21 13.65 -7.30
N GLU A 199 -15.75 14.24 -8.38
CA GLU A 199 -16.30 15.47 -8.96
C GLU A 199 -17.79 15.35 -9.32
N GLN A 200 -18.19 14.18 -9.84
CA GLN A 200 -19.58 13.88 -10.18
C GLN A 200 -20.45 13.48 -8.98
N GLY A 201 -19.90 13.34 -7.80
CA GLY A 201 -20.61 12.80 -6.62
C GLY A 201 -21.14 11.37 -6.83
N ARG A 202 -20.51 10.60 -7.72
CA ARG A 202 -20.94 9.25 -8.10
C ARG A 202 -20.06 8.18 -7.49
N ILE A 203 -20.67 7.10 -7.03
CA ILE A 203 -19.94 5.95 -6.50
C ILE A 203 -19.43 5.08 -7.66
N PRO A 204 -18.12 4.72 -7.70
CA PRO A 204 -17.58 3.81 -8.71
C PRO A 204 -18.30 2.46 -8.73
N TRP A 205 -18.29 1.80 -9.89
CA TRP A 205 -18.94 0.49 -10.05
C TRP A 205 -18.36 -0.57 -9.12
N ARG A 206 -19.20 -1.56 -8.79
CA ARG A 206 -18.73 -2.77 -8.11
C ARG A 206 -17.82 -3.57 -9.05
N LEU A 207 -16.78 -4.19 -8.50
CA LEU A 207 -15.97 -5.12 -9.29
C LEU A 207 -16.88 -6.29 -9.78
N PRO A 208 -16.80 -6.68 -11.05
CA PRO A 208 -17.58 -7.80 -11.57
C PRO A 208 -17.18 -9.09 -10.86
N LEU A 209 -18.12 -9.97 -10.64
CA LEU A 209 -17.92 -11.32 -10.10
C LEU A 209 -18.29 -12.33 -11.19
N ALA A 210 -17.52 -13.42 -11.29
CA ALA A 210 -17.94 -14.57 -12.05
C ALA A 210 -19.13 -15.26 -11.35
N GLU A 211 -19.96 -15.96 -12.11
CA GLU A 211 -21.06 -16.73 -11.56
C GLU A 211 -20.56 -17.73 -10.51
N GLY A 212 -21.24 -17.82 -9.37
CA GLY A 212 -20.86 -18.68 -8.25
C GLY A 212 -19.59 -18.28 -7.50
N GLN A 213 -18.94 -17.16 -7.85
CA GLN A 213 -17.74 -16.72 -7.18
C GLN A 213 -18.02 -16.17 -5.78
N ASP A 214 -17.42 -16.78 -4.75
CA ASP A 214 -17.45 -16.30 -3.38
C ASP A 214 -16.63 -15.00 -3.24
N VAL A 215 -17.34 -13.91 -3.04
CA VAL A 215 -16.74 -12.57 -2.91
C VAL A 215 -15.81 -12.45 -1.70
N SER A 216 -16.09 -13.21 -0.62
CA SER A 216 -15.29 -13.17 0.61
C SER A 216 -13.88 -13.78 0.43
N LYS A 217 -13.66 -14.54 -0.64
CA LYS A 217 -12.37 -15.16 -0.98
C LYS A 217 -11.65 -14.46 -2.12
N ARG A 218 -12.30 -13.47 -2.76
CA ARG A 218 -11.73 -12.77 -3.91
C ARG A 218 -11.04 -11.47 -3.49
N TRP A 219 -9.76 -11.34 -3.81
CA TRP A 219 -9.08 -10.05 -3.70
C TRP A 219 -9.64 -9.04 -4.73
N PRO A 220 -9.82 -7.74 -4.39
CA PRO A 220 -9.56 -7.11 -3.09
C PRO A 220 -10.73 -7.18 -2.11
N CYS A 221 -11.83 -7.85 -2.44
CA CYS A 221 -13.04 -7.90 -1.61
C CYS A 221 -12.81 -8.65 -0.30
N ALA A 222 -11.98 -9.71 -0.31
CA ALA A 222 -11.69 -10.55 0.86
C ALA A 222 -11.18 -9.78 2.09
N GLY A 223 -10.48 -8.66 1.89
CA GLY A 223 -9.98 -7.79 2.96
C GLY A 223 -10.65 -6.41 2.98
N CYS A 224 -11.78 -6.25 2.31
CA CYS A 224 -12.39 -4.94 2.15
C CYS A 224 -13.18 -4.51 3.39
N GLN A 225 -12.82 -3.36 3.95
CA GLN A 225 -13.51 -2.76 5.10
C GLN A 225 -14.97 -2.37 4.82
N TRP A 226 -15.39 -2.30 3.57
CA TRP A 226 -16.77 -1.96 3.15
C TRP A 226 -17.48 -3.12 2.45
N LEU A 227 -17.07 -4.37 2.68
CA LEU A 227 -17.65 -5.51 1.96
C LEU A 227 -19.16 -5.62 2.15
N LYS A 228 -19.65 -5.58 3.40
CA LYS A 228 -21.09 -5.64 3.71
C LYS A 228 -21.83 -4.43 3.12
N LYS A 229 -21.29 -3.22 3.27
CA LYS A 229 -21.88 -2.00 2.69
C LYS A 229 -21.97 -2.06 1.16
N CYS A 230 -21.01 -2.69 0.53
CA CYS A 230 -20.93 -2.81 -0.93
C CYS A 230 -21.82 -3.94 -1.49
N ARG A 231 -21.95 -5.06 -0.81
CA ARG A 231 -22.53 -6.31 -1.33
C ARG A 231 -23.72 -6.85 -0.54
N GLY A 232 -23.92 -6.37 0.70
CA GLY A 232 -25.03 -6.75 1.58
C GLY A 232 -26.39 -6.25 1.15
#